data_e5de500184089dbb5facc6fff9791c03
#
_entry.id   e5de500184089dbb5facc6fff9791c03
#
_cell.length_a   1.000
_cell.length_b   1.000
_cell.length_c   1.000
_cell.angle_alpha   90.00
_cell.angle_beta   90.00
_cell.angle_gamma   90.00
#
_symmetry.space_group_name_H-M   'P 1'
#
loop_
_entity.id
_entity.type
_entity.pdbx_description
1 polymer ?
#
loop_
_entity_poly.entity_id
_entity_poly.type
_entity_poly.pdbx_seq_one_letter_code
_entity_poly.pdbx_strand_id
1 'polypeptide(L)'
;MTPEQFFNRVCDLVHNQVELDEQGRISLAPMMHNDAWIMQRWAHVMEEASARGGFLDEMIASSMEPLKKYFENWQPRGVKLFEGLNGKHGQALIKYSRREFIERMHRLGEIRIAPASTFSDGSLLSAQRDFEVLREFIIPTAEMYIKGFRHAEIEGVTYDISSSDVEIVEEMKDYFVYCLCREVDRRLPTDFKADAALVIHDRRAFQLRFFDALRERLRGWDMQNGEVTYFDPYTDYRRNKVLEITKHFRFHYQKEFRLLARPKRKLTHDLEPFFITLGSLEGFSTPFYGE
;
A
#
# COMPACT_ATOMS: atom_id res chain seq x y z
N MET A 1 -2.72 -23.24 -2.37
CA MET A 1 -1.54 -22.31 -2.36
C MET A 1 -0.28 -23.10 -2.73
N THR A 2 0.51 -22.62 -3.70
CA THR A 2 1.82 -23.21 -4.02
C THR A 2 2.82 -22.99 -2.87
N PRO A 3 3.94 -23.75 -2.79
CA PRO A 3 4.99 -23.50 -1.78
C PRO A 3 5.54 -22.07 -1.83
N GLU A 4 5.72 -21.50 -3.02
CA GLU A 4 6.20 -20.14 -3.22
C GLU A 4 5.18 -19.09 -2.73
N GLN A 5 3.91 -19.27 -3.08
CA GLN A 5 2.83 -18.40 -2.60
C GLN A 5 2.71 -18.43 -1.07
N PHE A 6 2.86 -19.61 -0.46
CA PHE A 6 2.85 -19.75 0.98
C PHE A 6 4.05 -19.03 1.62
N PHE A 7 5.24 -19.21 1.08
CA PHE A 7 6.45 -18.53 1.54
C PHE A 7 6.32 -17.01 1.46
N ASN A 8 5.88 -16.48 0.31
CA ASN A 8 5.68 -15.04 0.11
C ASN A 8 4.67 -14.48 1.12
N ARG A 9 3.60 -15.21 1.39
CA ARG A 9 2.58 -14.79 2.37
C ARG A 9 3.13 -14.73 3.80
N VAL A 10 4.00 -15.67 4.20
CA VAL A 10 4.72 -15.63 5.48
C VAL A 10 5.60 -14.38 5.55
N CYS A 11 6.40 -14.14 4.50
CA CYS A 11 7.26 -12.97 4.42
C CYS A 11 6.47 -11.66 4.54
N ASP A 12 5.34 -11.57 3.85
CA ASP A 12 4.47 -10.39 3.88
C ASP A 12 3.90 -10.14 5.29
N LEU A 13 3.50 -11.20 6.00
CA LEU A 13 3.01 -11.09 7.38
C LEU A 13 4.11 -10.63 8.34
N VAL A 14 5.29 -11.25 8.28
CA VAL A 14 6.45 -10.84 9.08
C VAL A 14 6.78 -9.38 8.81
N HIS A 15 6.85 -9.01 7.53
CA HIS A 15 7.19 -7.63 7.12
C HIS A 15 6.21 -6.60 7.64
N ASN A 16 4.92 -6.91 7.68
CA ASN A 16 3.89 -6.00 8.21
C ASN A 16 3.92 -5.83 9.73
N GLN A 17 4.56 -6.73 10.47
CA GLN A 17 4.68 -6.66 11.92
C GLN A 17 5.94 -5.97 12.41
N VAL A 18 6.87 -5.66 11.51
CA VAL A 18 8.11 -4.98 11.90
C VAL A 18 7.80 -3.52 12.21
N GLU A 19 8.20 -3.10 13.39
CA GLU A 19 8.19 -1.70 13.83
C GLU A 19 9.62 -1.24 14.10
N LEU A 20 9.90 0.03 13.83
CA LEU A 20 11.15 0.69 14.14
C LEU A 20 10.88 1.77 15.19
N ASP A 21 11.44 1.61 16.39
CA ASP A 21 11.23 2.57 17.48
C ASP A 21 12.07 3.86 17.31
N GLU A 22 11.93 4.77 18.25
CA GLU A 22 12.61 6.07 18.23
C GLU A 22 14.15 5.94 18.35
N GLN A 23 14.65 4.84 18.87
CA GLN A 23 16.07 4.54 19.01
C GLN A 23 16.61 3.70 17.84
N GLY A 24 15.76 3.34 16.88
CA GLY A 24 16.15 2.51 15.75
C GLY A 24 16.17 1.00 16.05
N ARG A 25 15.61 0.58 17.18
CA ARG A 25 15.49 -0.83 17.48
C ARG A 25 14.33 -1.41 16.71
N ILE A 26 14.55 -2.57 16.13
CA ILE A 26 13.48 -3.31 15.45
C ILE A 26 12.77 -4.17 16.47
N SER A 27 11.45 -4.09 16.47
CA SER A 27 10.58 -4.96 17.21
C SER A 27 9.50 -5.53 16.29
N LEU A 28 8.97 -6.69 16.64
CA LEU A 28 7.72 -7.15 16.06
C LEU A 28 6.60 -6.55 16.88
N ALA A 29 5.66 -5.87 16.23
CA ALA A 29 4.48 -5.34 16.88
C ALA A 29 3.80 -6.46 17.67
N PRO A 30 3.48 -6.25 18.96
CA PRO A 30 2.83 -7.27 19.76
C PRO A 30 1.55 -7.74 19.08
N MET A 31 1.37 -9.04 18.92
CA MET A 31 0.15 -9.62 18.32
C MET A 31 -1.15 -9.09 18.94
N MET A 32 -1.10 -8.71 20.22
CA MET A 32 -2.26 -8.20 20.98
C MET A 32 -2.67 -6.76 20.62
N HIS A 33 -1.82 -5.99 19.93
CA HIS A 33 -2.12 -4.63 19.46
C HIS A 33 -2.50 -4.58 17.98
N ASN A 34 -2.40 -5.71 17.31
CA ASN A 34 -2.72 -5.81 15.90
C ASN A 34 -4.20 -6.09 15.70
N ASP A 35 -4.76 -5.46 14.69
CA ASP A 35 -6.10 -5.69 14.21
C ASP A 35 -6.41 -7.19 14.13
N ALA A 36 -7.62 -7.58 14.54
CA ALA A 36 -8.12 -8.96 14.42
C ALA A 36 -7.89 -9.55 13.02
N TRP A 37 -7.78 -8.67 12.04
CA TRP A 37 -7.47 -8.95 10.67
C TRP A 37 -6.09 -9.64 10.46
N ILE A 38 -5.01 -9.16 11.12
CA ILE A 38 -3.68 -9.77 10.96
C ILE A 38 -3.60 -11.12 11.68
N MET A 39 -4.32 -11.23 12.80
CA MET A 39 -4.42 -12.48 13.55
C MET A 39 -5.11 -13.59 12.77
N GLN A 40 -6.17 -13.27 12.01
CA GLN A 40 -6.83 -14.23 11.12
C GLN A 40 -5.88 -14.77 10.05
N ARG A 41 -5.02 -13.91 9.50
CA ARG A 41 -4.05 -14.34 8.48
C ARG A 41 -2.96 -15.22 9.04
N TRP A 42 -2.50 -14.91 10.25
CA TRP A 42 -1.59 -15.81 10.95
C TRP A 42 -2.22 -17.16 11.26
N ALA A 43 -3.48 -17.18 11.70
CA ALA A 43 -4.19 -18.43 11.91
C ALA A 43 -4.22 -19.31 10.64
N HIS A 44 -4.58 -18.73 9.50
CA HIS A 44 -4.57 -19.45 8.21
C HIS A 44 -3.16 -19.95 7.83
N VAL A 45 -2.12 -19.13 8.06
CA VAL A 45 -0.73 -19.52 7.78
C VAL A 45 -0.31 -20.66 8.69
N MET A 46 -0.68 -20.64 9.98
CA MET A 46 -0.37 -21.72 10.91
C MET A 46 -1.09 -23.02 10.57
N GLU A 47 -2.36 -22.95 10.14
CA GLU A 47 -3.12 -24.11 9.65
C GLU A 47 -2.46 -24.70 8.41
N GLU A 48 -2.08 -23.88 7.44
CA GLU A 48 -1.40 -24.31 6.22
C GLU A 48 -0.01 -24.89 6.52
N ALA A 49 0.75 -24.26 7.43
CA ALA A 49 2.04 -24.79 7.88
C ALA A 49 1.88 -26.18 8.52
N SER A 50 0.89 -26.34 9.39
CA SER A 50 0.59 -27.63 10.03
C SER A 50 0.27 -28.72 9.00
N ALA A 51 -0.54 -28.39 7.99
CA ALA A 51 -0.88 -29.32 6.91
C ALA A 51 0.31 -29.71 6.06
N ARG A 52 1.36 -28.86 5.99
CA ARG A 52 2.62 -29.11 5.26
C ARG A 52 3.72 -29.75 6.09
N GLY A 53 3.48 -30.06 7.37
CA GLY A 53 4.47 -30.64 8.27
C GLY A 53 5.28 -29.63 9.08
N GLY A 54 4.83 -28.37 9.14
CA GLY A 54 5.43 -27.29 9.91
C GLY A 54 6.17 -26.26 9.07
N PHE A 55 6.76 -25.27 9.75
CA PHE A 55 7.65 -24.29 9.11
C PHE A 55 9.06 -24.89 8.99
N LEU A 56 9.70 -24.65 7.86
CA LEU A 56 11.12 -24.94 7.70
C LEU A 56 11.93 -23.77 8.29
N ASP A 57 13.00 -24.07 9.00
CA ASP A 57 13.92 -23.06 9.56
C ASP A 57 14.44 -22.10 8.49
N GLU A 58 14.73 -22.62 7.30
CA GLU A 58 15.15 -21.85 6.14
C GLU A 58 14.07 -20.84 5.69
N MET A 59 12.79 -21.18 5.79
CA MET A 59 11.69 -20.30 5.47
C MET A 59 11.64 -19.12 6.45
N ILE A 60 11.78 -19.39 7.74
CA ILE A 60 11.81 -18.35 8.78
C ILE A 60 13.02 -17.44 8.57
N ALA A 61 14.21 -18.00 8.38
CA ALA A 61 15.43 -17.24 8.15
C ALA A 61 15.30 -16.33 6.91
N SER A 62 14.78 -16.88 5.81
CA SER A 62 14.59 -16.12 4.57
C SER A 62 13.51 -15.02 4.69
N SER A 63 12.48 -15.21 5.52
CA SER A 63 11.47 -14.20 5.76
C SER A 63 12.02 -12.94 6.45
N MET A 64 13.15 -13.08 7.17
CA MET A 64 13.86 -11.96 7.82
C MET A 64 14.83 -11.23 6.89
N GLU A 65 15.19 -11.80 5.73
CA GLU A 65 16.16 -11.22 4.80
C GLU A 65 15.82 -9.79 4.36
N PRO A 66 14.57 -9.47 3.97
CA PRO A 66 14.18 -8.10 3.59
C PRO A 66 14.36 -7.08 4.71
N LEU A 67 14.50 -7.52 5.95
CA LEU A 67 14.64 -6.64 7.12
C LEU A 67 16.10 -6.22 7.34
N LYS A 68 17.08 -6.93 6.76
CA LYS A 68 18.51 -6.63 6.91
C LYS A 68 18.85 -5.19 6.53
N LYS A 69 18.19 -4.63 5.52
CA LYS A 69 18.37 -3.24 5.10
C LYS A 69 18.22 -2.19 6.21
N TYR A 70 17.44 -2.51 7.27
CA TYR A 70 17.28 -1.60 8.42
C TYR A 70 18.42 -1.70 9.43
N PHE A 71 19.24 -2.76 9.34
CA PHE A 71 20.40 -2.97 10.22
C PHE A 71 21.73 -2.54 9.58
N GLU A 72 21.76 -2.30 8.26
CA GLU A 72 23.00 -1.93 7.57
C GLU A 72 23.56 -0.57 8.01
N ASN A 73 22.69 0.30 8.51
CA ASN A 73 23.06 1.57 9.08
C ASN A 73 22.69 1.61 10.56
N TRP A 74 23.68 1.86 11.41
CA TRP A 74 23.50 1.98 12.86
C TRP A 74 22.38 2.95 13.29
N GLN A 75 22.03 3.90 12.43
CA GLN A 75 20.89 4.79 12.59
C GLN A 75 20.07 4.82 11.28
N PRO A 76 18.95 4.09 11.24
CA PRO A 76 18.04 4.14 10.09
C PRO A 76 17.60 5.57 9.77
N ARG A 77 17.46 5.89 8.49
CA ARG A 77 17.08 7.26 8.01
C ARG A 77 15.88 7.84 8.76
N GLY A 78 14.86 7.03 9.00
CA GLY A 78 13.64 7.51 9.64
C GLY A 78 13.81 7.85 11.11
N VAL A 79 14.81 7.29 11.80
CA VAL A 79 15.14 7.67 13.19
C VAL A 79 15.70 9.08 13.23
N LYS A 80 16.68 9.37 12.37
CA LYS A 80 17.25 10.71 12.23
C LYS A 80 16.22 11.73 11.73
N LEU A 81 15.45 11.35 10.70
CA LEU A 81 14.46 12.22 10.08
C LEU A 81 13.40 12.70 11.09
N PHE A 82 12.97 11.84 11.99
CA PHE A 82 11.94 12.12 12.99
C PHE A 82 12.50 12.27 14.41
N GLU A 83 13.74 12.73 14.53
CA GLU A 83 14.34 13.02 15.83
C GLU A 83 13.50 14.06 16.60
N GLY A 84 13.18 13.75 17.85
CA GLY A 84 12.33 14.61 18.69
C GLY A 84 10.82 14.52 18.39
N LEU A 85 10.41 13.80 17.37
CA LEU A 85 8.98 13.56 17.10
C LEU A 85 8.51 12.33 17.87
N ASN A 86 7.78 12.55 18.96
CA ASN A 86 7.26 11.49 19.81
C ASN A 86 5.78 11.19 19.48
N GLY A 87 5.43 9.91 19.52
CA GLY A 87 4.05 9.44 19.45
C GLY A 87 3.48 9.24 18.05
N LYS A 88 2.32 8.60 17.99
CA LYS A 88 1.55 8.37 16.74
C LYS A 88 0.71 9.63 16.49
N HIS A 89 0.94 10.31 15.37
CA HIS A 89 0.17 11.49 14.95
C HIS A 89 -1.14 11.06 14.25
N GLY A 90 -2.07 10.49 14.99
CA GLY A 90 -3.23 9.73 14.50
C GLY A 90 -4.27 10.46 13.62
N GLN A 91 -4.10 11.76 13.35
CA GLN A 91 -4.95 12.50 12.41
C GLN A 91 -4.17 13.23 11.31
N ALA A 92 -2.84 13.18 11.34
CA ALA A 92 -1.99 13.79 10.33
C ALA A 92 -1.95 12.94 9.06
N LEU A 93 -1.63 13.59 7.92
CA LEU A 93 -1.22 12.92 6.70
C LEU A 93 0.28 13.17 6.48
N ILE A 94 1.00 12.13 6.09
CA ILE A 94 2.44 12.21 5.93
C ILE A 94 2.83 11.93 4.48
N LYS A 95 3.64 12.81 3.89
CA LYS A 95 4.28 12.58 2.59
C LYS A 95 5.76 12.36 2.78
N TYR A 96 6.26 11.22 2.35
CA TYR A 96 7.68 10.90 2.27
C TYR A 96 8.16 11.17 0.85
N SER A 97 9.27 11.89 0.68
CA SER A 97 9.87 12.17 -0.61
C SER A 97 11.30 12.69 -0.48
N ARG A 98 11.89 13.11 -1.60
CA ARG A 98 13.15 13.86 -1.57
C ARG A 98 12.92 15.27 -1.05
N ARG A 99 13.94 15.82 -0.41
CA ARG A 99 13.94 17.15 0.21
C ARG A 99 13.40 18.23 -0.72
N GLU A 100 13.92 18.30 -1.94
CA GLU A 100 13.51 19.30 -2.94
C GLU A 100 12.00 19.32 -3.21
N PHE A 101 11.35 18.13 -3.26
CA PHE A 101 9.91 18.04 -3.48
C PHE A 101 9.11 18.37 -2.22
N ILE A 102 9.61 18.02 -1.05
CA ILE A 102 8.99 18.38 0.23
C ILE A 102 9.04 19.89 0.44
N GLU A 103 10.15 20.55 0.15
CA GLU A 103 10.30 22.01 0.22
C GLU A 103 9.32 22.72 -0.71
N ARG A 104 9.21 22.28 -1.96
CA ARG A 104 8.27 22.85 -2.93
C ARG A 104 6.82 22.63 -2.51
N MET A 105 6.49 21.43 -2.03
CA MET A 105 5.17 21.12 -1.52
C MET A 105 4.82 21.99 -0.30
N HIS A 106 5.72 22.13 0.68
CA HIS A 106 5.49 22.92 1.88
C HIS A 106 5.32 24.41 1.58
N ARG A 107 6.23 25.00 0.77
CA ARG A 107 6.24 26.44 0.51
C ARG A 107 5.26 26.89 -0.56
N LEU A 108 5.09 26.10 -1.60
CA LEU A 108 4.30 26.46 -2.78
C LEU A 108 3.02 25.63 -2.92
N GLY A 109 2.90 24.53 -2.18
CA GLY A 109 1.82 23.55 -2.37
C GLY A 109 1.91 22.82 -3.71
N GLU A 110 3.10 22.75 -4.30
CA GLU A 110 3.28 22.06 -5.58
C GLU A 110 3.24 20.54 -5.40
N ILE A 111 2.36 19.90 -6.14
CA ILE A 111 2.11 18.44 -6.06
C ILE A 111 2.09 17.86 -7.47
N ARG A 112 2.87 16.79 -7.67
CA ARG A 112 2.80 15.97 -8.88
C ARG A 112 1.70 14.92 -8.74
N ILE A 113 0.74 14.92 -9.64
CA ILE A 113 -0.32 13.92 -9.76
C ILE A 113 0.09 12.94 -10.85
N ALA A 114 0.00 11.65 -10.57
CA ALA A 114 0.41 10.59 -11.49
C ALA A 114 -0.75 9.63 -11.78
N PRO A 115 -0.80 9.06 -13.00
CA PRO A 115 -1.68 7.94 -13.32
C PRO A 115 -1.37 6.72 -12.45
N ALA A 116 -2.38 5.94 -12.10
CA ALA A 116 -2.23 4.73 -11.32
C ALA A 116 -1.38 3.68 -12.06
N SER A 117 -1.49 3.62 -13.39
CA SER A 117 -0.68 2.75 -14.24
C SER A 117 0.84 2.97 -14.09
N THR A 118 1.28 4.17 -13.72
CA THR A 118 2.71 4.46 -13.53
C THR A 118 3.34 3.68 -12.36
N PHE A 119 2.53 3.20 -11.42
CA PHE A 119 3.03 2.43 -10.26
C PHE A 119 3.35 0.96 -10.59
N SER A 120 3.00 0.48 -11.79
CA SER A 120 3.41 -0.85 -12.28
C SER A 120 4.81 -0.86 -12.89
N ASP A 121 5.48 0.30 -13.04
CA ASP A 121 6.82 0.42 -13.62
C ASP A 121 7.85 -0.40 -12.82
N GLY A 122 8.52 -1.32 -13.50
CA GLY A 122 9.54 -2.19 -12.92
C GLY A 122 10.76 -1.46 -12.35
N SER A 123 11.00 -0.20 -12.73
CA SER A 123 12.08 0.64 -12.20
C SER A 123 11.80 1.20 -10.80
N LEU A 124 10.54 1.16 -10.34
CA LEU A 124 10.17 1.63 -9.02
C LEU A 124 10.67 0.71 -7.91
N LEU A 125 10.87 1.28 -6.74
CA LEU A 125 11.19 0.52 -5.53
C LEU A 125 10.07 -0.46 -5.18
N SER A 126 10.41 -1.60 -4.60
CA SER A 126 9.42 -2.63 -4.22
C SER A 126 8.29 -2.11 -3.32
N ALA A 127 8.57 -1.11 -2.46
CA ALA A 127 7.58 -0.46 -1.62
C ALA A 127 6.64 0.49 -2.38
N GLN A 128 7.03 0.93 -3.57
CA GLN A 128 6.25 1.85 -4.43
C GLN A 128 5.56 1.11 -5.57
N ARG A 129 6.16 -0.01 -6.02
CA ARG A 129 5.65 -0.77 -7.15
C ARG A 129 4.43 -1.59 -6.75
N ASP A 130 3.30 -1.28 -7.35
CA ASP A 130 2.06 -2.05 -7.24
C ASP A 130 1.32 -2.03 -8.59
N PHE A 131 0.64 -3.12 -8.91
CA PHE A 131 -0.24 -3.18 -10.08
C PHE A 131 -1.57 -2.49 -9.75
N GLU A 132 -1.53 -1.16 -9.67
CA GLU A 132 -2.66 -0.34 -9.19
C GLU A 132 -3.93 -0.48 -10.05
N VAL A 133 -3.78 -0.82 -11.32
CA VAL A 133 -4.89 -1.03 -12.27
C VAL A 133 -5.30 -2.49 -12.40
N LEU A 134 -4.62 -3.42 -11.72
CA LEU A 134 -4.93 -4.84 -11.70
C LEU A 134 -5.07 -5.33 -10.26
N ARG A 135 -6.04 -6.22 -10.03
CA ARG A 135 -6.20 -6.91 -8.75
C ARG A 135 -6.38 -8.40 -9.00
N GLU A 136 -5.52 -9.18 -8.37
CA GLU A 136 -5.53 -10.63 -8.46
C GLU A 136 -6.15 -11.22 -7.20
N PHE A 137 -7.09 -12.15 -7.38
CA PHE A 137 -7.72 -12.91 -6.32
C PHE A 137 -7.61 -14.38 -6.64
N ILE A 138 -7.40 -15.19 -5.62
CA ILE A 138 -7.28 -16.64 -5.76
C ILE A 138 -8.44 -17.28 -5.00
N ILE A 139 -9.31 -17.98 -5.74
CA ILE A 139 -10.41 -18.74 -5.16
C ILE A 139 -9.94 -20.19 -5.00
N PRO A 140 -9.81 -20.68 -3.75
CA PRO A 140 -9.42 -22.07 -3.52
C PRO A 140 -10.42 -23.05 -4.13
N THR A 141 -9.94 -24.15 -4.68
CA THR A 141 -10.75 -25.23 -5.25
C THR A 141 -11.83 -25.70 -4.29
N ALA A 142 -11.54 -25.86 -3.01
CA ALA A 142 -12.52 -26.26 -2.00
C ALA A 142 -13.72 -25.32 -1.91
N GLU A 143 -13.51 -24.01 -2.06
CA GLU A 143 -14.58 -23.01 -2.06
C GLU A 143 -15.44 -23.08 -3.33
N MET A 144 -14.85 -23.37 -4.46
CA MET A 144 -15.55 -23.57 -5.72
C MET A 144 -16.44 -24.79 -5.64
N TYR A 145 -15.94 -25.89 -5.07
CA TYR A 145 -16.68 -27.12 -4.86
C TYR A 145 -17.91 -26.95 -3.95
N ILE A 146 -17.74 -26.25 -2.82
CA ILE A 146 -18.82 -25.94 -1.87
C ILE A 146 -19.94 -25.13 -2.55
N LYS A 147 -19.60 -24.24 -3.47
CA LYS A 147 -20.55 -23.42 -4.24
C LYS A 147 -21.16 -24.16 -5.42
N GLY A 148 -20.76 -25.42 -5.69
CA GLY A 148 -21.26 -26.22 -6.79
C GLY A 148 -20.70 -25.81 -8.18
N PHE A 149 -19.71 -24.95 -8.23
CA PHE A 149 -19.00 -24.61 -9.46
C PHE A 149 -18.05 -25.74 -9.83
N ARG A 150 -18.33 -26.46 -10.90
CA ARG A 150 -17.47 -27.53 -11.43
C ARG A 150 -16.78 -27.13 -12.73
N HIS A 151 -17.39 -26.22 -13.47
CA HIS A 151 -16.92 -25.78 -14.78
C HIS A 151 -17.06 -24.26 -14.89
N ALA A 152 -16.15 -23.63 -15.59
CA ALA A 152 -16.23 -22.25 -16.04
C ALA A 152 -16.26 -22.25 -17.57
N GLU A 153 -17.12 -21.46 -18.17
CA GLU A 153 -17.15 -21.24 -19.62
C GLU A 153 -16.57 -19.85 -19.90
N ILE A 154 -15.48 -19.82 -20.63
CA ILE A 154 -14.81 -18.58 -21.05
C ILE A 154 -14.65 -18.65 -22.57
N GLU A 155 -15.24 -17.70 -23.30
CA GLU A 155 -15.19 -17.61 -24.78
C GLU A 155 -15.62 -18.90 -25.48
N GLY A 156 -16.63 -19.61 -24.94
CA GLY A 156 -17.15 -20.85 -25.47
C GLY A 156 -16.32 -22.09 -25.19
N VAL A 157 -15.26 -21.97 -24.35
CA VAL A 157 -14.46 -23.12 -23.89
C VAL A 157 -14.84 -23.44 -22.45
N THR A 158 -15.19 -24.71 -22.20
CA THR A 158 -15.51 -25.20 -20.85
C THR A 158 -14.22 -25.65 -20.14
N TYR A 159 -13.92 -25.06 -18.99
CA TYR A 159 -12.80 -25.41 -18.14
C TYR A 159 -13.29 -26.20 -16.92
N ASP A 160 -12.62 -27.30 -16.60
CA ASP A 160 -12.83 -28.01 -15.34
C ASP A 160 -12.05 -27.29 -14.24
N ILE A 161 -12.77 -26.64 -13.31
CA ILE A 161 -12.21 -25.90 -12.18
C ILE A 161 -12.19 -26.70 -10.87
N SER A 162 -12.56 -27.98 -10.93
CA SER A 162 -12.63 -28.84 -9.74
C SER A 162 -11.27 -29.30 -9.24
N SER A 163 -10.22 -29.14 -10.04
CA SER A 163 -8.87 -29.68 -9.75
C SER A 163 -7.80 -28.62 -9.46
N SER A 164 -8.12 -27.33 -9.60
CA SER A 164 -7.15 -26.25 -9.41
C SER A 164 -7.78 -24.99 -8.81
N ASP A 165 -6.98 -24.20 -8.09
CA ASP A 165 -7.38 -22.88 -7.65
C ASP A 165 -7.67 -21.99 -8.87
N VAL A 166 -8.68 -21.13 -8.76
CA VAL A 166 -9.07 -20.19 -9.82
C VAL A 166 -8.49 -18.82 -9.52
N GLU A 167 -7.68 -18.33 -10.44
CA GLU A 167 -7.16 -16.98 -10.40
C GLU A 167 -8.09 -16.03 -11.13
N ILE A 168 -8.54 -14.96 -10.46
CA ILE A 168 -9.37 -13.91 -11.03
C ILE A 168 -8.54 -12.64 -11.08
N VAL A 169 -8.44 -12.06 -12.27
CA VAL A 169 -7.79 -10.77 -12.49
C VAL A 169 -8.87 -9.74 -12.79
N GLU A 170 -9.00 -8.74 -11.94
CA GLU A 170 -9.88 -7.59 -12.17
C GLU A 170 -9.05 -6.42 -12.69
N GLU A 171 -9.37 -5.94 -13.89
CA GLU A 171 -8.74 -4.79 -14.52
C GLU A 171 -9.59 -3.53 -14.34
N MET A 172 -8.95 -2.44 -13.95
CA MET A 172 -9.56 -1.13 -13.80
C MET A 172 -9.14 -0.19 -14.92
N LYS A 173 -10.01 0.78 -15.22
CA LYS A 173 -9.60 1.94 -16.02
C LYS A 173 -8.57 2.74 -15.25
N ASP A 174 -7.59 3.29 -15.97
CA ASP A 174 -6.59 4.14 -15.35
C ASP A 174 -7.22 5.41 -14.74
N TYR A 175 -6.62 5.91 -13.68
CA TYR A 175 -7.09 7.05 -12.89
C TYR A 175 -5.91 7.79 -12.28
N PHE A 176 -6.12 9.02 -11.85
CA PHE A 176 -5.09 9.76 -11.12
C PHE A 176 -5.16 9.47 -9.63
N VAL A 177 -3.99 9.30 -9.03
CA VAL A 177 -3.85 9.00 -7.59
C VAL A 177 -2.72 9.81 -6.96
N TYR A 178 -2.97 10.24 -5.72
CA TYR A 178 -1.96 10.82 -4.84
C TYR A 178 -2.00 10.12 -3.50
N CYS A 179 -0.88 9.53 -3.11
CA CYS A 179 -0.77 8.69 -1.92
C CYS A 179 -0.05 9.42 -0.79
N LEU A 180 -0.60 9.26 0.41
CA LEU A 180 -0.09 9.76 1.67
C LEU A 180 -0.15 8.63 2.70
N CYS A 181 0.60 8.72 3.80
CA CYS A 181 0.49 7.82 4.93
C CYS A 181 -0.29 8.48 6.07
N ARG A 182 -0.97 7.69 6.90
CA ARG A 182 -1.77 8.18 8.03
C ARG A 182 -1.01 8.21 9.35
N GLU A 183 0.12 7.55 9.41
CA GLU A 183 0.94 7.41 10.59
C GLU A 183 2.40 7.67 10.24
N VAL A 184 3.14 8.23 11.19
CA VAL A 184 4.60 8.32 11.08
C VAL A 184 5.17 6.92 11.28
N ASP A 185 5.84 6.43 10.26
CA ASP A 185 6.57 5.15 10.32
C ASP A 185 8.05 5.41 9.96
N ARG A 186 8.95 5.10 10.88
CA ARG A 186 10.40 5.31 10.72
C ARG A 186 11.05 4.36 9.72
N ARG A 187 10.33 3.33 9.26
CA ARG A 187 10.79 2.44 8.18
C ARG A 187 10.66 3.09 6.80
N LEU A 188 9.56 3.84 6.58
CA LEU A 188 9.17 4.33 5.26
C LEU A 188 10.21 5.23 4.59
N PRO A 189 10.99 6.08 5.29
CA PRO A 189 12.09 6.80 4.66
C PRO A 189 13.13 5.88 3.99
N THR A 190 13.43 4.74 4.61
CA THR A 190 14.33 3.73 4.00
C THR A 190 13.68 3.05 2.82
N ASP A 191 12.42 2.62 2.95
CA ASP A 191 11.66 1.91 1.92
C ASP A 191 11.43 2.76 0.67
N PHE A 192 11.18 4.05 0.85
CA PHE A 192 10.95 4.99 -0.25
C PHE A 192 12.22 5.73 -0.71
N LYS A 193 13.40 5.45 -0.11
CA LYS A 193 14.63 6.22 -0.30
C LYS A 193 14.39 7.73 -0.13
N ALA A 194 13.51 8.08 0.80
CA ALA A 194 13.19 9.45 1.12
C ALA A 194 14.21 10.03 2.11
N ASP A 195 14.58 11.28 1.93
CA ASP A 195 15.42 12.07 2.82
C ASP A 195 14.66 13.21 3.50
N ALA A 196 13.36 13.31 3.22
CA ALA A 196 12.46 14.28 3.85
C ALA A 196 11.04 13.73 3.99
N ALA A 197 10.28 14.35 4.89
CA ALA A 197 8.86 14.11 5.06
C ALA A 197 8.11 15.41 5.35
N LEU A 198 6.84 15.47 4.95
CA LEU A 198 5.92 16.54 5.31
C LEU A 198 4.78 15.97 6.14
N VAL A 199 4.64 16.44 7.38
CA VAL A 199 3.53 16.11 8.26
C VAL A 199 2.47 17.19 8.11
N ILE A 200 1.30 16.83 7.60
CA ILE A 200 0.16 17.71 7.35
C ILE A 200 -0.81 17.54 8.52
N HIS A 201 -0.94 18.56 9.36
CA HIS A 201 -1.73 18.52 10.58
C HIS A 201 -3.23 18.75 10.33
N ASP A 202 -3.57 19.66 9.40
CA ASP A 202 -4.96 19.89 9.00
C ASP A 202 -5.29 19.12 7.71
N ARG A 203 -5.71 17.87 7.91
CA ARG A 203 -6.14 16.98 6.85
C ARG A 203 -7.28 17.57 6.01
N ARG A 204 -8.22 18.26 6.65
CA ARG A 204 -9.40 18.84 5.98
C ARG A 204 -9.01 20.00 5.07
N ALA A 205 -8.22 20.94 5.57
CA ALA A 205 -7.75 22.07 4.77
C ALA A 205 -6.93 21.60 3.57
N PHE A 206 -6.05 20.60 3.77
CA PHE A 206 -5.28 20.00 2.68
C PHE A 206 -6.19 19.40 1.61
N GLN A 207 -7.14 18.55 1.99
CA GLN A 207 -8.07 17.90 1.05
C GLN A 207 -8.91 18.89 0.27
N LEU A 208 -9.43 19.93 0.92
CA LEU A 208 -10.21 20.97 0.24
C LEU A 208 -9.38 21.66 -0.84
N ARG A 209 -8.19 22.16 -0.51
CA ARG A 209 -7.30 22.81 -1.49
C ARG A 209 -6.89 21.86 -2.61
N PHE A 210 -6.60 20.60 -2.27
CA PHE A 210 -6.23 19.57 -3.25
C PHE A 210 -7.35 19.35 -4.28
N PHE A 211 -8.58 19.14 -3.82
CA PHE A 211 -9.69 18.89 -4.72
C PHE A 211 -10.12 20.14 -5.48
N ASP A 212 -9.98 21.34 -4.93
CA ASP A 212 -10.27 22.57 -5.65
C ASP A 212 -9.29 22.74 -6.82
N ALA A 213 -7.99 22.63 -6.59
CA ALA A 213 -6.97 22.69 -7.64
C ALA A 213 -7.18 21.57 -8.69
N LEU A 214 -7.56 20.36 -8.24
CA LEU A 214 -7.78 19.25 -9.14
C LEU A 214 -9.03 19.42 -10.02
N ARG A 215 -10.14 20.01 -9.48
CA ARG A 215 -11.36 20.33 -10.22
C ARG A 215 -11.14 21.35 -11.34
N GLU A 216 -10.26 22.30 -11.14
CA GLU A 216 -9.88 23.25 -12.18
C GLU A 216 -9.25 22.56 -13.38
N ARG A 217 -8.41 21.55 -13.12
CA ARG A 217 -7.68 20.80 -14.15
C ARG A 217 -8.50 19.69 -14.78
N LEU A 218 -9.29 18.96 -13.97
CA LEU A 218 -10.03 17.76 -14.35
C LEU A 218 -11.55 17.98 -14.25
N ARG A 219 -12.08 18.85 -15.09
CA ARG A 219 -13.52 19.16 -15.10
C ARG A 219 -14.34 17.92 -15.45
N GLY A 220 -15.34 17.64 -14.62
CA GLY A 220 -16.28 16.53 -14.87
C GLY A 220 -15.75 15.15 -14.45
N TRP A 221 -14.57 15.06 -13.84
CA TRP A 221 -14.08 13.82 -13.24
C TRP A 221 -14.73 13.58 -11.87
N ASP A 222 -14.80 12.31 -11.48
CA ASP A 222 -15.23 11.90 -10.15
C ASP A 222 -14.04 11.93 -9.19
N MET A 223 -14.21 12.63 -8.06
CA MET A 223 -13.13 12.82 -7.08
C MET A 223 -13.49 12.17 -5.77
N GLN A 224 -12.59 11.37 -5.25
CA GLN A 224 -12.77 10.63 -4.02
C GLN A 224 -11.51 10.68 -3.17
N ASN A 225 -11.66 10.39 -1.89
CA ASN A 225 -10.57 10.11 -0.99
C ASN A 225 -10.96 8.98 -0.04
N GLY A 226 -9.97 8.31 0.49
CA GLY A 226 -10.23 7.24 1.45
C GLY A 226 -8.96 6.63 2.00
N GLU A 227 -9.15 5.95 3.11
CA GLU A 227 -8.15 5.05 3.66
C GLU A 227 -8.09 3.79 2.82
N VAL A 228 -6.89 3.32 2.52
CA VAL A 228 -6.71 2.10 1.76
C VAL A 228 -7.19 0.90 2.59
N THR A 229 -8.03 0.09 1.96
CA THR A 229 -8.42 -1.21 2.47
C THR A 229 -7.45 -2.25 1.94
N TYR A 230 -6.78 -2.95 2.83
CA TYR A 230 -5.83 -3.98 2.43
C TYR A 230 -6.53 -5.31 2.29
N PHE A 231 -6.29 -6.01 1.18
CA PHE A 231 -6.90 -7.30 0.90
C PHE A 231 -5.86 -8.42 0.85
N ASP A 232 -6.28 -9.60 1.25
CA ASP A 232 -5.52 -10.83 1.10
C ASP A 232 -6.10 -11.60 -0.11
N PRO A 233 -5.32 -11.86 -1.16
CA PRO A 233 -5.83 -12.49 -2.38
C PRO A 233 -6.43 -13.88 -2.14
N TYR A 234 -6.05 -14.55 -1.05
CA TYR A 234 -6.53 -15.90 -0.72
C TYR A 234 -7.81 -15.94 0.13
N THR A 235 -8.19 -14.84 0.78
CA THR A 235 -9.32 -14.82 1.72
C THR A 235 -10.36 -13.75 1.43
N ASP A 236 -10.01 -12.72 0.68
CA ASP A 236 -10.83 -11.51 0.53
C ASP A 236 -11.54 -11.38 -0.83
N TYR A 237 -11.58 -12.43 -1.62
CA TYR A 237 -12.16 -12.45 -2.97
C TYR A 237 -13.70 -12.27 -3.00
N ARG A 238 -14.39 -12.34 -1.85
CA ARG A 238 -15.86 -12.29 -1.77
C ARG A 238 -16.44 -10.89 -1.57
N ARG A 239 -15.62 -9.87 -1.41
CA ARG A 239 -16.09 -8.54 -1.00
C ARG A 239 -16.19 -7.59 -2.19
N ASN A 240 -17.35 -6.93 -2.36
CA ASN A 240 -17.47 -5.77 -3.23
C ASN A 240 -16.59 -4.65 -2.66
N LYS A 241 -15.51 -4.33 -3.33
CA LYS A 241 -14.55 -3.31 -2.92
C LYS A 241 -14.50 -2.21 -3.98
N VAL A 242 -14.24 -1.00 -3.53
CA VAL A 242 -13.79 0.07 -4.42
C VAL A 242 -12.33 -0.20 -4.71
N LEU A 243 -12.03 -0.73 -5.88
CA LEU A 243 -10.71 -1.26 -6.21
C LEU A 243 -9.60 -0.21 -6.13
N GLU A 244 -9.90 1.04 -6.48
CA GLU A 244 -8.95 2.16 -6.46
C GLU A 244 -8.45 2.51 -5.04
N ILE A 245 -9.21 2.16 -4.01
CA ILE A 245 -8.79 2.30 -2.61
C ILE A 245 -8.49 0.95 -1.96
N THR A 246 -8.25 -0.09 -2.75
CA THR A 246 -7.76 -1.38 -2.24
C THR A 246 -6.29 -1.58 -2.62
N LYS A 247 -5.56 -2.30 -1.78
CA LYS A 247 -4.15 -2.63 -2.00
C LYS A 247 -3.83 -4.00 -1.40
N HIS A 248 -2.89 -4.74 -2.01
CA HIS A 248 -2.45 -6.01 -1.46
C HIS A 248 -1.96 -5.85 -0.02
N PHE A 249 -2.28 -6.80 0.85
CA PHE A 249 -1.97 -6.70 2.29
C PHE A 249 -0.49 -6.59 2.61
N ARG A 250 0.42 -7.00 1.74
CA ARG A 250 1.87 -6.81 1.89
C ARG A 250 2.28 -5.37 2.16
N PHE A 251 1.43 -4.41 1.76
CA PHE A 251 1.64 -2.97 1.97
C PHE A 251 0.90 -2.40 3.18
N HIS A 252 0.27 -3.23 4.03
CA HIS A 252 -0.54 -2.77 5.15
C HIS A 252 0.23 -1.85 6.12
N TYR A 253 1.53 -2.08 6.28
CA TYR A 253 2.41 -1.24 7.10
C TYR A 253 2.47 0.22 6.65
N GLN A 254 2.15 0.52 5.38
CA GLN A 254 2.17 1.89 4.84
C GLN A 254 1.02 2.76 5.36
N LYS A 255 -0.05 2.15 5.89
CA LYS A 255 -1.24 2.87 6.40
C LYS A 255 -1.68 3.99 5.46
N GLU A 256 -1.86 3.64 4.18
CA GLU A 256 -2.03 4.58 3.09
C GLU A 256 -3.39 5.28 3.11
N PHE A 257 -3.37 6.54 2.69
CA PHE A 257 -4.55 7.36 2.40
C PHE A 257 -4.43 7.91 0.98
N ARG A 258 -5.49 7.76 0.20
CA ARG A 258 -5.53 8.14 -1.22
C ARG A 258 -6.45 9.29 -1.50
N LEU A 259 -6.01 10.17 -2.41
CA LEU A 259 -6.81 11.18 -3.08
C LEU A 259 -6.85 10.79 -4.56
N LEU A 260 -8.04 10.63 -5.12
CA LEU A 260 -8.27 10.02 -6.43
C LEU A 260 -9.05 10.97 -7.33
N ALA A 261 -8.78 10.87 -8.64
CA ALA A 261 -9.67 11.40 -9.68
C ALA A 261 -9.89 10.33 -10.76
N ARG A 262 -11.15 9.96 -11.00
CA ARG A 262 -11.56 8.94 -11.96
C ARG A 262 -12.28 9.56 -13.15
N PRO A 263 -11.97 9.13 -14.39
CA PRO A 263 -12.71 9.58 -15.57
C PRO A 263 -14.12 9.00 -15.57
N LYS A 264 -15.14 9.83 -15.69
CA LYS A 264 -16.54 9.36 -15.85
C LYS A 264 -16.79 8.68 -17.18
N ARG A 265 -15.98 8.97 -18.19
CA ARG A 265 -16.11 8.42 -19.56
C ARG A 265 -14.85 7.65 -19.91
N LYS A 266 -14.97 6.79 -20.93
CA LYS A 266 -13.80 6.10 -21.50
C LYS A 266 -12.84 7.14 -22.07
N LEU A 267 -11.58 7.02 -21.71
CA LEU A 267 -10.52 7.85 -22.25
C LEU A 267 -10.12 7.34 -23.63
N THR A 268 -9.70 8.25 -24.48
CA THR A 268 -9.20 7.97 -25.84
C THR A 268 -7.68 8.03 -25.94
N HIS A 269 -7.01 8.35 -24.84
CA HIS A 269 -5.57 8.47 -24.75
C HIS A 269 -5.10 8.07 -23.34
N ASP A 270 -3.84 7.73 -23.22
CA ASP A 270 -3.22 7.43 -21.94
C ASP A 270 -3.12 8.66 -21.06
N LEU A 271 -3.15 8.45 -19.75
CA LEU A 271 -3.02 9.53 -18.79
C LEU A 271 -1.54 9.92 -18.61
N GLU A 272 -1.28 11.21 -18.56
CA GLU A 272 0.05 11.76 -18.34
C GLU A 272 0.13 12.47 -16.98
N PRO A 273 1.25 12.36 -16.25
CA PRO A 273 1.46 13.08 -15.01
C PRO A 273 1.42 14.58 -15.21
N PHE A 274 0.88 15.30 -14.23
CA PHE A 274 0.87 16.77 -14.23
C PHE A 274 1.06 17.33 -12.81
N PHE A 275 1.27 18.64 -12.73
CA PHE A 275 1.40 19.34 -11.46
C PHE A 275 0.17 20.20 -11.17
N ILE A 276 -0.20 20.28 -9.88
CA ILE A 276 -1.15 21.22 -9.33
C ILE A 276 -0.46 22.05 -8.24
N THR A 277 -1.01 23.22 -7.94
CA THR A 277 -0.51 24.12 -6.88
C THR A 277 -1.62 24.45 -5.92
N LEU A 278 -1.41 24.20 -4.63
CA LEU A 278 -2.39 24.42 -3.55
C LEU A 278 -2.20 25.75 -2.80
N GLY A 279 -1.15 26.51 -3.15
CA GLY A 279 -0.63 27.58 -2.31
C GLY A 279 0.16 27.07 -1.10
N SER A 280 0.79 27.98 -0.36
CA SER A 280 1.62 27.59 0.80
C SER A 280 0.87 26.70 1.79
N LEU A 281 1.55 25.63 2.25
CA LEU A 281 1.07 24.73 3.30
C LEU A 281 1.70 25.03 4.66
N GLU A 282 2.55 26.07 4.79
CA GLU A 282 3.30 26.41 6.01
C GLU A 282 2.39 26.61 7.23
N GLY A 283 1.15 27.07 7.05
CA GLY A 283 0.22 27.30 8.15
C GLY A 283 -0.33 26.03 8.81
N PHE A 284 -0.18 24.84 8.19
CA PHE A 284 -0.78 23.61 8.70
C PHE A 284 0.02 22.34 8.38
N SER A 285 1.30 22.50 8.05
CA SER A 285 2.21 21.37 7.87
C SER A 285 3.59 21.67 8.43
N THR A 286 4.32 20.61 8.78
CA THR A 286 5.69 20.69 9.30
C THR A 286 6.59 19.78 8.46
N PRO A 287 7.63 20.33 7.83
CA PRO A 287 8.61 19.54 7.10
C PRO A 287 9.68 18.97 8.07
N PHE A 288 10.13 17.76 7.77
CA PHE A 288 11.25 17.09 8.42
C PHE A 288 12.28 16.76 7.35
N TYR A 289 13.55 17.02 7.66
CA TYR A 289 14.65 16.83 6.72
C TYR A 289 15.71 15.93 7.34
N GLY A 290 16.11 14.89 6.61
CA GLY A 290 17.31 14.12 6.92
C GLY A 290 18.58 14.90 6.55
N GLU A 291 19.71 14.50 7.16
CA GLU A 291 21.04 15.00 6.79
C GLU A 291 21.47 14.55 5.39
#